data_07baa5c9376b65627f79f9459da03285
#
_entry.id   07baa5c9376b65627f79f9459da03285
#
_cell.length_a   1.000
_cell.length_b   1.000
_cell.length_c   1.000
_cell.angle_alpha   90.00
_cell.angle_beta   90.00
_cell.angle_gamma   90.00
#
_symmetry.space_group_name_H-M   'P 1'
#
loop_
_entity.id
_entity.type
_entity.pdbx_description
1 polymer ?
#
loop_
_entity_poly.entity_id
_entity_poly.type
_entity_poly.pdbx_seq_one_letter_code
_entity_poly.pdbx_strand_id
1 'polypeptide(L)'
;KDVIKHAKDGRLLLGICNGFQILIETKLLPGALITNLNLKFICKEVSLITQKTLKNPFTSGLKPGLKIKLPIAHNDGNYFANSELLNKLEGNGQIAFKYHQSENPNGSKNDIAGVLSKNGRVLGMMPHPERSITKFHDSKDGKLFFELLLDQLLG
;
A
#
# COMPACT_ATOMS: atom_id res chain seq x y z
N LYS A 1 1.01 11.68 -18.16
CA LYS A 1 0.96 13.14 -17.87
C LYS A 1 -0.15 13.46 -16.85
N ASP A 2 -1.37 12.95 -17.04
CA ASP A 2 -2.54 13.33 -16.25
C ASP A 2 -2.45 12.92 -14.77
N VAL A 3 -1.94 11.71 -14.48
CA VAL A 3 -1.71 11.22 -13.10
C VAL A 3 -0.75 12.15 -12.34
N ILE A 4 0.36 12.57 -12.99
CA ILE A 4 1.35 13.46 -12.38
C ILE A 4 0.73 14.83 -12.11
N LYS A 5 -0.07 15.37 -13.06
CA LYS A 5 -0.77 16.64 -12.88
C LYS A 5 -1.74 16.55 -11.71
N HIS A 6 -2.56 15.50 -11.66
CA HIS A 6 -3.53 15.26 -10.58
C HIS A 6 -2.86 15.25 -9.20
N ALA A 7 -1.70 14.57 -9.07
CA ALA A 7 -0.93 14.56 -7.83
C ALA A 7 -0.35 15.94 -7.46
N LYS A 8 0.17 16.69 -8.47
CA LYS A 8 0.70 18.05 -8.27
C LYS A 8 -0.38 19.03 -7.85
N ASP A 9 -1.60 18.85 -8.32
CA ASP A 9 -2.78 19.62 -7.91
C ASP A 9 -3.22 19.28 -6.48
N GLY A 10 -2.49 18.43 -5.76
CA GLY A 10 -2.77 18.02 -4.38
C GLY A 10 -3.98 17.08 -4.23
N ARG A 11 -4.45 16.49 -5.32
CA ARG A 11 -5.58 15.55 -5.30
C ARG A 11 -5.14 14.18 -4.82
N LEU A 12 -6.09 13.38 -4.32
CA LEU A 12 -5.82 12.03 -3.82
C LEU A 12 -5.59 11.04 -4.96
N LEU A 13 -4.59 10.18 -4.78
CA LEU A 13 -4.31 9.07 -5.66
C LEU A 13 -4.11 7.79 -4.85
N LEU A 14 -4.82 6.75 -5.24
CA LEU A 14 -4.63 5.39 -4.75
C LEU A 14 -4.16 4.51 -5.91
N GLY A 15 -2.94 4.00 -5.83
CA GLY A 15 -2.37 3.05 -6.80
C GLY A 15 -2.33 1.64 -6.22
N ILE A 16 -3.10 0.72 -6.81
CA ILE A 16 -3.18 -0.67 -6.38
C ILE A 16 -2.46 -1.54 -7.41
N CYS A 17 -1.56 -2.42 -6.96
CA CYS A 17 -0.80 -3.36 -7.77
C CYS A 17 -0.06 -2.65 -8.92
N ASN A 18 -0.47 -2.79 -10.18
CA ASN A 18 0.10 -2.06 -11.32
C ASN A 18 0.00 -0.54 -11.13
N GLY A 19 -1.04 -0.04 -10.45
CA GLY A 19 -1.15 1.37 -10.08
C GLY A 19 -0.01 1.82 -9.17
N PHE A 20 0.40 1.01 -8.20
CA PHE A 20 1.57 1.30 -7.36
C PHE A 20 2.86 1.34 -8.18
N GLN A 21 3.04 0.41 -9.11
CA GLN A 21 4.17 0.42 -10.03
C GLN A 21 4.24 1.73 -10.85
N ILE A 22 3.10 2.16 -11.41
CA ILE A 22 3.01 3.44 -12.16
C ILE A 22 3.38 4.63 -11.28
N LEU A 23 2.94 4.65 -10.01
CA LEU A 23 3.27 5.73 -9.07
C LEU A 23 4.77 5.79 -8.75
N ILE A 24 5.45 4.65 -8.68
CA ILE A 24 6.91 4.58 -8.50
C ILE A 24 7.63 5.01 -9.79
N GLU A 25 7.27 4.49 -10.95
CA GLU A 25 7.87 4.83 -12.24
C GLU A 25 7.75 6.32 -12.57
N THR A 26 6.61 6.92 -12.19
CA THR A 26 6.39 8.37 -12.35
C THR A 26 7.03 9.21 -11.24
N LYS A 27 7.74 8.58 -10.30
CA LYS A 27 8.42 9.22 -9.15
C LYS A 27 7.48 9.99 -8.21
N LEU A 28 6.20 9.64 -8.21
CA LEU A 28 5.24 10.12 -7.22
C LEU A 28 5.39 9.40 -5.87
N LEU A 29 5.89 8.18 -5.89
CA LEU A 29 6.30 7.41 -4.73
C LEU A 29 7.75 6.97 -4.86
N PRO A 30 8.49 6.86 -3.76
CA PRO A 30 9.88 6.42 -3.75
C PRO A 30 10.00 4.89 -3.77
N GLY A 31 11.19 4.39 -4.12
CA GLY A 31 11.54 2.97 -4.15
C GLY A 31 11.43 2.35 -5.53
N ALA A 32 11.38 1.04 -5.56
CA ALA A 32 11.18 0.23 -6.76
C ALA A 32 10.31 -0.99 -6.44
N LEU A 33 9.58 -1.48 -7.44
CA LEU A 33 8.97 -2.80 -7.41
C LEU A 33 9.74 -3.71 -8.36
N ILE A 34 10.19 -4.83 -7.85
CA ILE A 34 10.95 -5.83 -8.60
C ILE A 34 10.24 -7.18 -8.55
N THR A 35 10.70 -8.12 -9.34
CA THR A 35 10.15 -9.48 -9.41
C THR A 35 10.14 -10.14 -8.03
N ASN A 36 9.08 -10.88 -7.73
CA ASN A 36 8.94 -11.64 -6.50
C ASN A 36 10.17 -12.52 -6.26
N LEU A 37 10.59 -12.66 -5.01
CA LEU A 37 11.81 -13.39 -4.65
C LEU A 37 11.81 -14.84 -5.17
N ASN A 38 10.65 -15.48 -5.26
CA ASN A 38 10.49 -16.85 -5.76
C ASN A 38 10.36 -16.94 -7.28
N LEU A 39 10.44 -15.81 -7.99
CA LEU A 39 10.31 -15.69 -9.47
C LEU A 39 8.99 -16.24 -10.02
N LYS A 40 7.93 -16.26 -9.21
CA LYS A 40 6.61 -16.78 -9.58
C LYS A 40 5.52 -15.74 -9.36
N PHE A 41 4.47 -15.83 -10.15
CA PHE A 41 3.22 -15.15 -9.90
C PHE A 41 2.60 -15.69 -8.59
N ILE A 42 2.20 -14.79 -7.72
CA ILE A 42 1.59 -15.11 -6.42
C ILE A 42 0.16 -14.59 -6.41
N CYS A 43 -0.79 -15.49 -6.17
CA CYS A 43 -2.20 -15.15 -5.99
C CYS A 43 -2.70 -15.84 -4.70
N LYS A 44 -2.87 -15.06 -3.65
CA LYS A 44 -3.36 -15.54 -2.34
C LYS A 44 -3.83 -14.41 -1.45
N GLU A 45 -4.54 -14.72 -0.38
CA GLU A 45 -4.80 -13.78 0.71
C GLU A 45 -3.55 -13.64 1.59
N VAL A 46 -3.27 -12.42 2.04
CA VAL A 46 -2.17 -12.09 2.95
C VAL A 46 -2.65 -11.24 4.11
N SER A 47 -1.99 -11.37 5.24
CA SER A 47 -2.22 -10.51 6.40
C SER A 47 -1.31 -9.29 6.34
N LEU A 48 -1.90 -8.12 6.53
CA LEU A 48 -1.21 -6.84 6.64
C LEU A 48 -1.34 -6.29 8.05
N ILE A 49 -0.32 -5.55 8.47
CA ILE A 49 -0.34 -4.76 9.71
C ILE A 49 -0.29 -3.29 9.35
N THR A 50 -1.31 -2.55 9.79
CA THR A 50 -1.37 -1.10 9.63
C THR A 50 -0.27 -0.44 10.46
N GLN A 51 0.39 0.56 9.90
CA GLN A 51 1.48 1.25 10.56
C GLN A 51 1.02 2.60 11.15
N LYS A 52 1.80 3.12 12.11
CA LYS A 52 1.64 4.53 12.52
C LYS A 52 2.18 5.43 11.42
N THR A 53 1.32 6.23 10.81
CA THR A 53 1.66 7.06 9.66
C THR A 53 1.59 8.54 9.95
N LEU A 54 2.18 9.35 9.06
CA LEU A 54 1.85 10.76 8.95
C LEU A 54 0.34 10.94 8.70
N LYS A 55 -0.20 12.14 9.00
CA LYS A 55 -1.62 12.41 8.76
C LYS A 55 -1.97 12.29 7.27
N ASN A 56 -2.92 11.42 6.95
CA ASN A 56 -3.36 11.14 5.59
C ASN A 56 -4.79 10.57 5.59
N PRO A 57 -5.60 10.71 4.54
CA PRO A 57 -6.96 10.21 4.54
C PRO A 57 -7.07 8.69 4.38
N PHE A 58 -6.04 8.02 3.83
CA PHE A 58 -6.13 6.58 3.51
C PHE A 58 -6.08 5.67 4.75
N THR A 59 -5.30 6.05 5.76
CA THR A 59 -5.05 5.20 6.93
C THR A 59 -5.44 5.84 8.26
N SER A 60 -5.83 7.12 8.28
CA SER A 60 -6.16 7.82 9.53
C SER A 60 -7.34 7.22 10.29
N GLY A 61 -8.25 6.52 9.61
CA GLY A 61 -9.33 5.76 10.24
C GLY A 61 -8.92 4.38 10.76
N LEU A 62 -7.73 3.89 10.39
CA LEU A 62 -7.22 2.59 10.79
C LEU A 62 -6.32 2.72 12.03
N LYS A 63 -6.58 1.94 13.07
CA LYS A 63 -5.70 1.93 14.25
C LYS A 63 -4.34 1.31 13.88
N PRO A 64 -3.20 1.93 14.26
CA PRO A 64 -1.90 1.30 14.11
C PRO A 64 -1.86 -0.07 14.79
N GLY A 65 -1.26 -1.06 14.13
CA GLY A 65 -1.21 -2.44 14.61
C GLY A 65 -2.44 -3.29 14.28
N LEU A 66 -3.46 -2.71 13.64
CA LEU A 66 -4.62 -3.49 13.18
C LEU A 66 -4.18 -4.50 12.10
N LYS A 67 -4.55 -5.75 12.30
CA LYS A 67 -4.36 -6.82 11.30
C LYS A 67 -5.55 -6.84 10.35
N ILE A 68 -5.30 -6.69 9.05
CA ILE A 68 -6.29 -6.79 7.98
C ILE A 68 -5.84 -7.84 6.96
N LYS A 69 -6.78 -8.48 6.29
CA LYS A 69 -6.54 -9.51 5.29
C LYS A 69 -7.00 -9.04 3.93
N LEU A 70 -6.09 -9.02 2.96
CA LEU A 70 -6.36 -8.61 1.58
C LEU A 70 -5.72 -9.58 0.59
N PRO A 71 -6.33 -9.81 -0.57
CA PRO A 71 -5.72 -10.62 -1.63
C PRO A 71 -4.58 -9.87 -2.33
N ILE A 72 -3.58 -10.64 -2.79
CA ILE A 72 -2.54 -10.21 -3.73
C ILE A 72 -2.60 -11.04 -5.00
N ALA A 73 -2.22 -10.46 -6.13
CA ALA A 73 -2.12 -11.12 -7.42
C ALA A 73 -1.07 -10.41 -8.29
N HIS A 74 0.21 -10.81 -8.18
CA HIS A 74 1.32 -10.11 -8.85
C HIS A 74 2.53 -11.01 -9.08
N ASN A 75 3.35 -10.64 -10.09
CA ASN A 75 4.68 -11.19 -10.34
C ASN A 75 5.78 -10.24 -9.84
N ASP A 76 5.56 -8.94 -9.89
CA ASP A 76 6.52 -7.89 -9.56
C ASP A 76 6.00 -7.06 -8.37
N GLY A 77 5.92 -7.69 -7.20
CA GLY A 77 5.41 -7.07 -5.97
C GLY A 77 6.44 -6.87 -4.87
N ASN A 78 7.69 -7.23 -5.11
CA ASN A 78 8.77 -7.11 -4.15
C ASN A 78 9.24 -5.65 -4.06
N TYR A 79 8.84 -4.96 -2.99
CA TYR A 79 9.28 -3.58 -2.76
C TYR A 79 10.75 -3.52 -2.35
N PHE A 80 11.52 -2.73 -3.09
CA PHE A 80 12.95 -2.54 -2.86
C PHE A 80 13.28 -1.06 -2.63
N ALA A 81 14.11 -0.81 -1.60
CA ALA A 81 14.72 0.47 -1.33
C ALA A 81 16.06 0.26 -0.61
N ASN A 82 16.99 1.22 -0.74
CA ASN A 82 18.22 1.20 0.03
C ASN A 82 17.95 1.59 1.51
N SER A 83 18.92 1.33 2.37
CA SER A 83 18.79 1.55 3.83
C SER A 83 18.48 3.01 4.18
N GLU A 84 19.05 3.97 3.47
CA GLU A 84 18.80 5.39 3.69
C GLU A 84 17.34 5.74 3.42
N LEU A 85 16.81 5.27 2.30
CA LEU A 85 15.40 5.49 1.94
C LEU A 85 14.45 4.77 2.90
N LEU A 86 14.76 3.53 3.30
CA LEU A 86 13.96 2.79 4.29
C LEU A 86 13.87 3.55 5.62
N ASN A 87 14.99 4.05 6.13
CA ASN A 87 15.03 4.84 7.35
C ASN A 87 14.21 6.15 7.22
N LYS A 88 14.28 6.81 6.06
CA LYS A 88 13.47 8.00 5.79
C LYS A 88 11.97 7.68 5.76
N LEU A 89 11.56 6.60 5.12
CA LEU A 89 10.18 6.19 5.04
C LEU A 89 9.60 5.87 6.44
N GLU A 90 10.36 5.16 7.26
CA GLU A 90 9.98 4.85 8.64
C GLU A 90 9.92 6.12 9.49
N GLY A 91 10.99 6.93 9.49
CA GLY A 91 11.07 8.15 10.29
C GLY A 91 10.00 9.20 9.92
N ASN A 92 9.58 9.26 8.67
CA ASN A 92 8.54 10.17 8.20
C ASN A 92 7.12 9.61 8.34
N GLY A 93 6.94 8.37 8.79
CA GLY A 93 5.64 7.72 8.84
C GLY A 93 5.01 7.48 7.46
N GLN A 94 5.82 7.21 6.44
CA GLN A 94 5.37 7.00 5.06
C GLN A 94 5.05 5.52 4.74
N ILE A 95 5.32 4.59 5.65
CA ILE A 95 4.94 3.18 5.48
C ILE A 95 3.51 3.02 5.98
N ALA A 96 2.59 2.73 5.07
CA ALA A 96 1.17 2.57 5.38
C ALA A 96 0.85 1.16 5.90
N PHE A 97 1.37 0.15 5.21
CA PHE A 97 1.12 -1.26 5.49
C PHE A 97 2.40 -2.06 5.41
N LYS A 98 2.53 -3.02 6.31
CA LYS A 98 3.54 -4.08 6.23
C LYS A 98 2.86 -5.45 6.14
N TYR A 99 3.43 -6.39 5.42
CA TYR A 99 3.05 -7.79 5.53
C TYR A 99 3.31 -8.28 6.95
N HIS A 100 2.46 -9.14 7.47
CA HIS A 100 2.75 -9.80 8.73
C HIS A 100 4.08 -10.58 8.61
N GLN A 101 4.97 -10.47 9.61
CA GLN A 101 6.37 -10.95 9.52
C GLN A 101 6.52 -12.38 9.02
N SER A 102 5.62 -13.28 9.41
CA SER A 102 5.64 -14.68 8.97
C SER A 102 5.03 -14.91 7.58
N GLU A 103 4.46 -13.87 6.96
CA GLU A 103 3.64 -13.97 5.76
C GLU A 103 4.14 -13.09 4.60
N ASN A 104 5.37 -12.52 4.69
CA ASN A 104 5.95 -11.74 3.58
C ASN A 104 6.02 -12.63 2.30
N PRO A 105 5.16 -12.38 1.30
CA PRO A 105 4.98 -13.33 0.21
C PRO A 105 6.03 -13.21 -0.88
N ASN A 106 6.67 -12.05 -0.99
CA ASN A 106 7.37 -11.63 -2.21
C ASN A 106 8.81 -11.13 -1.98
N GLY A 107 9.26 -11.07 -0.71
CA GLY A 107 10.60 -10.62 -0.35
C GLY A 107 10.74 -9.10 -0.19
N SER A 108 9.63 -8.37 -0.10
CA SER A 108 9.63 -6.92 0.13
C SER A 108 10.51 -6.53 1.32
N LYS A 109 11.36 -5.51 1.13
CA LYS A 109 12.21 -4.98 2.20
C LYS A 109 11.37 -4.45 3.35
N ASN A 110 11.79 -4.75 4.59
CA ASN A 110 11.09 -4.39 5.83
C ASN A 110 9.60 -4.77 5.81
N ASP A 111 9.23 -5.82 5.07
CA ASP A 111 7.86 -6.31 4.88
C ASP A 111 6.90 -5.25 4.28
N ILE A 112 7.41 -4.23 3.61
CA ILE A 112 6.61 -3.13 3.08
C ILE A 112 5.61 -3.64 2.03
N ALA A 113 4.32 -3.36 2.27
CA ALA A 113 3.21 -3.68 1.37
C ALA A 113 2.54 -2.44 0.78
N GLY A 114 2.75 -1.26 1.38
CA GLY A 114 2.21 0.00 0.90
C GLY A 114 2.93 1.22 1.45
N VAL A 115 3.08 2.26 0.60
CA VAL A 115 3.86 3.47 0.87
C VAL A 115 3.06 4.72 0.54
N LEU A 116 3.19 5.75 1.39
CA LEU A 116 2.61 7.08 1.23
C LEU A 116 3.63 8.07 0.64
N SER A 117 3.13 9.04 -0.12
CA SER A 117 3.91 10.22 -0.47
C SER A 117 4.16 11.10 0.76
N LYS A 118 5.15 12.00 0.69
CA LYS A 118 5.51 12.90 1.80
C LYS A 118 4.36 13.78 2.29
N ASN A 119 3.43 14.15 1.39
CA ASN A 119 2.25 14.96 1.73
C ASN A 119 1.03 14.12 2.11
N GLY A 120 1.15 12.79 2.15
CA GLY A 120 0.06 11.86 2.49
C GLY A 120 -1.10 11.82 1.48
N ARG A 121 -0.94 12.39 0.28
CA ARG A 121 -2.02 12.49 -0.73
C ARG A 121 -1.97 11.37 -1.78
N VAL A 122 -0.89 10.61 -1.81
CA VAL A 122 -0.70 9.48 -2.73
C VAL A 122 -0.39 8.24 -1.91
N LEU A 123 -1.14 7.17 -2.10
CA LEU A 123 -0.88 5.84 -1.54
C LEU A 123 -0.68 4.84 -2.67
N GLY A 124 0.41 4.08 -2.60
CA GLY A 124 0.63 2.89 -3.41
C GLY A 124 0.65 1.64 -2.55
N MET A 125 -0.02 0.59 -2.99
CA MET A 125 -0.04 -0.69 -2.28
C MET A 125 -0.16 -1.88 -3.24
N MET A 126 0.46 -3.01 -2.89
CA MET A 126 0.38 -4.22 -3.71
C MET A 126 -0.91 -5.02 -3.51
N PRO A 127 -1.42 -5.18 -2.26
CA PRO A 127 -2.68 -5.88 -2.03
C PRO A 127 -3.88 -5.14 -2.64
N HIS A 128 -4.93 -5.90 -2.94
CA HIS A 128 -6.14 -5.49 -3.63
C HIS A 128 -7.34 -5.33 -2.67
N PRO A 129 -7.54 -4.17 -2.02
CA PRO A 129 -8.71 -3.98 -1.16
C PRO A 129 -10.04 -4.06 -1.95
N GLU A 130 -10.05 -3.67 -3.24
CA GLU A 130 -11.22 -3.75 -4.10
C GLU A 130 -11.71 -5.19 -4.36
N ARG A 131 -10.85 -6.18 -4.09
CA ARG A 131 -11.18 -7.62 -4.20
C ARG A 131 -11.56 -8.25 -2.87
N SER A 132 -11.88 -7.46 -1.85
CA SER A 132 -12.25 -7.93 -0.50
C SER A 132 -13.40 -7.09 0.07
N ILE A 133 -14.48 -6.90 -0.72
CA ILE A 133 -15.59 -6.00 -0.39
C ILE A 133 -16.95 -6.68 -0.24
N THR A 134 -17.12 -7.90 -0.76
CA THR A 134 -18.41 -8.60 -0.76
C THR A 134 -18.43 -9.80 0.17
N LYS A 135 -19.63 -10.32 0.45
CA LYS A 135 -19.83 -11.54 1.27
C LYS A 135 -19.30 -12.83 0.63
N PHE A 136 -18.92 -12.76 -0.63
CA PHE A 136 -18.36 -13.91 -1.37
C PHE A 136 -16.84 -14.01 -1.26
N HIS A 137 -16.20 -13.03 -0.61
CA HIS A 137 -14.77 -13.04 -0.32
C HIS A 137 -14.50 -13.57 1.08
N ASP A 138 -13.35 -14.18 1.31
CA ASP A 138 -12.94 -14.75 2.60
C ASP A 138 -12.80 -13.67 3.68
N SER A 139 -12.42 -12.45 3.28
CA SER A 139 -12.36 -11.28 4.14
C SER A 139 -13.22 -10.13 3.57
N LYS A 140 -13.66 -9.21 4.42
CA LYS A 140 -14.31 -7.93 4.07
C LYS A 140 -13.46 -6.72 4.46
N ASP A 141 -12.19 -6.91 4.73
CA ASP A 141 -11.33 -5.85 5.24
C ASP A 141 -11.06 -4.77 4.19
N GLY A 142 -11.19 -5.10 2.89
CA GLY A 142 -11.19 -4.12 1.82
C GLY A 142 -12.40 -3.18 1.87
N LYS A 143 -13.57 -3.68 2.25
CA LYS A 143 -14.76 -2.85 2.48
C LYS A 143 -14.50 -1.87 3.62
N LEU A 144 -13.98 -2.36 4.76
CA LEU A 144 -13.60 -1.52 5.90
C LEU A 144 -12.62 -0.41 5.48
N PHE A 145 -11.60 -0.76 4.70
CA PHE A 145 -10.63 0.22 4.19
C PHE A 145 -11.32 1.36 3.41
N PHE A 146 -12.23 1.04 2.48
CA PHE A 146 -12.92 2.07 1.69
C PHE A 146 -13.95 2.85 2.51
N GLU A 147 -14.68 2.23 3.44
CA GLU A 147 -15.62 2.92 4.32
C GLU A 147 -14.89 3.97 5.17
N LEU A 148 -13.79 3.59 5.81
CA LEU A 148 -12.99 4.52 6.61
C LEU A 148 -12.35 5.63 5.76
N LEU A 149 -11.93 5.32 4.52
CA LEU A 149 -11.45 6.34 3.59
C LEU A 149 -12.56 7.36 3.25
N LEU A 150 -13.76 6.88 2.94
CA LEU A 150 -14.91 7.76 2.65
C LEU A 150 -15.27 8.64 3.84
N ASP A 151 -15.28 8.11 5.06
CA ASP A 151 -15.52 8.89 6.28
C ASP A 151 -14.50 10.02 6.45
N GLN A 152 -13.23 9.79 6.09
CA GLN A 152 -12.19 10.83 6.13
C GLN A 152 -12.35 11.90 5.03
N LEU A 153 -13.07 11.60 3.95
CA LEU A 153 -13.28 12.53 2.84
C LEU A 153 -14.57 13.33 2.97
N LEU A 154 -15.56 12.78 3.65
CA LEU A 154 -16.90 13.36 3.79
C LEU A 154 -17.10 14.08 5.13
N GLY A 155 -16.30 13.75 6.14
CA GLY A 155 -16.35 14.35 7.47
C GLY A 155 -15.57 15.62 7.56
#